data_d622fe1f19a492187f6fb992025e9aa8
#
_entry.id   d622fe1f19a492187f6fb992025e9aa8
#
_cell.length_a   1.000
_cell.length_b   1.000
_cell.length_c   1.000
_cell.angle_alpha   90.00
_cell.angle_beta   90.00
_cell.angle_gamma   90.00
#
_symmetry.space_group_name_H-M   'P 1'
#
loop_
_entity.id
_entity.type
_entity.pdbx_description
1 polymer ?
#
loop_
_entity_poly.entity_id
_entity_poly.type
_entity_poly.pdbx_seq_one_letter_code
_entity_poly.pdbx_strand_id
1 'polypeptide(L)'
;MKFIAIFTSLILCVCMICSFIPLENRNIYNDTVRLHIIAESDDTADQMINLSLRDEITGYISRLSENAKNAGEAARIIGENVDEIRKFADDVLANLGSDAKTEVVLSSEYYPSKNAENIRLPAGTYTSLKIKIGKAEGHNWWCVLYPQLSKGTATVDDALIKTGFSSDQIELLTGNDKVKYKLRFKILEIFG
;
A
#
# COMPACT_ATOMS: atom_id res chain seq x y z
N MET A 1 52.73 10.28 -1.18
CA MET A 1 51.65 11.25 -1.44
C MET A 1 50.69 10.85 -2.56
N LYS A 2 51.14 10.38 -3.73
CA LYS A 2 50.25 10.01 -4.86
C LYS A 2 49.28 8.86 -4.51
N PHE A 3 49.74 7.81 -3.77
CA PHE A 3 48.88 6.69 -3.36
C PHE A 3 47.77 7.11 -2.38
N ILE A 4 48.06 8.05 -1.47
CA ILE A 4 47.08 8.56 -0.52
C ILE A 4 46.00 9.36 -1.28
N ALA A 5 46.40 10.18 -2.25
CA ALA A 5 45.46 10.95 -3.06
C ALA A 5 44.55 10.07 -3.93
N ILE A 6 45.08 8.98 -4.49
CA ILE A 6 44.28 8.00 -5.26
C ILE A 6 43.30 7.29 -4.34
N PHE A 7 43.71 6.88 -3.14
CA PHE A 7 42.88 6.18 -2.19
C PHE A 7 41.75 7.06 -1.64
N THR A 8 42.06 8.32 -1.32
CA THR A 8 41.04 9.31 -0.90
C THR A 8 40.04 9.63 -2.02
N SER A 9 40.52 9.75 -3.27
CA SER A 9 39.64 9.95 -4.42
C SER A 9 38.71 8.78 -4.67
N LEU A 10 39.19 7.54 -4.50
CA LEU A 10 38.41 6.32 -4.65
C LEU A 10 37.32 6.24 -3.57
N ILE A 11 37.65 6.55 -2.31
CA ILE A 11 36.67 6.58 -1.20
C ILE A 11 35.59 7.63 -1.47
N LEU A 12 35.97 8.83 -1.94
CA LEU A 12 35.02 9.88 -2.29
C LEU A 12 34.08 9.47 -3.43
N CYS A 13 34.60 8.80 -4.46
CA CYS A 13 33.78 8.25 -5.53
C CYS A 13 32.79 7.19 -5.03
N VAL A 14 33.24 6.27 -4.18
CA VAL A 14 32.39 5.24 -3.58
C VAL A 14 31.32 5.88 -2.71
N CYS A 15 31.67 6.87 -1.88
CA CYS A 15 30.68 7.61 -1.07
C CYS A 15 29.66 8.35 -1.93
N MET A 16 30.09 8.98 -3.05
CA MET A 16 29.17 9.60 -3.99
C MET A 16 28.23 8.57 -4.62
N ILE A 17 28.75 7.45 -5.11
CA ILE A 17 27.91 6.38 -5.70
C ILE A 17 26.91 5.85 -4.68
N CYS A 18 27.35 5.59 -3.44
CA CYS A 18 26.46 5.13 -2.36
C CYS A 18 25.38 6.16 -1.98
N SER A 19 25.63 7.46 -2.17
CA SER A 19 24.64 8.53 -1.91
C SER A 19 23.54 8.59 -2.98
N PHE A 20 23.80 8.06 -4.17
CA PHE A 20 22.81 7.97 -5.26
C PHE A 20 22.04 6.65 -5.28
N ILE A 21 22.43 5.66 -4.46
CA ILE A 21 21.62 4.44 -4.32
C ILE A 21 20.42 4.82 -3.45
N PRO A 22 19.20 4.90 -4.00
CA PRO A 22 18.04 5.16 -3.18
C PRO A 22 17.96 4.04 -2.14
N LEU A 23 17.98 4.40 -0.84
CA LEU A 23 17.61 3.49 0.23
C LEU A 23 16.12 3.19 0.00
N GLU A 24 15.91 2.05 -0.67
CA GLU A 24 14.60 1.71 -1.17
C GLU A 24 13.59 1.57 -0.04
N ASN A 25 12.49 2.27 -0.20
CA ASN A 25 11.21 1.99 0.43
C ASN A 25 10.64 0.61 0.00
N ARG A 26 11.50 -0.33 -0.42
CA ARG A 26 11.09 -1.67 -0.90
C ARG A 26 10.19 -2.36 0.11
N ASN A 27 10.44 -2.14 1.38
CA ASN A 27 9.64 -2.75 2.43
C ASN A 27 8.21 -2.21 2.43
N ILE A 28 7.98 -0.90 2.23
CA ILE A 28 6.63 -0.32 2.23
C ILE A 28 5.76 -0.95 1.14
N TYR A 29 6.30 -1.18 -0.05
CA TYR A 29 5.56 -1.80 -1.16
C TYR A 29 5.22 -3.26 -0.87
N ASN A 30 6.17 -3.99 -0.26
CA ASN A 30 6.00 -5.40 0.11
C ASN A 30 5.16 -5.58 1.37
N ASP A 31 5.13 -4.55 2.24
CA ASP A 31 4.41 -4.57 3.51
C ASP A 31 2.99 -4.01 3.40
N THR A 32 2.54 -3.71 2.17
CA THR A 32 1.23 -3.11 1.92
C THR A 32 0.46 -3.89 0.85
N VAL A 33 -0.80 -4.21 1.14
CA VAL A 33 -1.78 -4.69 0.14
C VAL A 33 -2.79 -3.58 -0.10
N ARG A 34 -3.01 -3.25 -1.37
CA ARG A 34 -3.91 -2.17 -1.77
C ARG A 34 -5.21 -2.68 -2.37
N LEU A 35 -6.22 -1.81 -2.38
CA LEU A 35 -7.50 -2.02 -3.05
C LEU A 35 -7.67 -0.98 -4.14
N HIS A 36 -8.08 -1.44 -5.32
CA HIS A 36 -8.44 -0.60 -6.45
C HIS A 36 -9.83 -1.01 -6.94
N ILE A 37 -10.82 -0.13 -6.79
CA ILE A 37 -12.16 -0.34 -7.31
C ILE A 37 -12.39 0.64 -8.44
N ILE A 38 -12.89 0.14 -9.57
CA ILE A 38 -13.27 0.94 -10.74
C ILE A 38 -14.79 0.89 -10.88
N ALA A 39 -15.44 2.04 -10.77
CA ALA A 39 -16.88 2.15 -10.91
C ALA A 39 -17.32 1.82 -12.35
N GLU A 40 -18.58 1.45 -12.51
CA GLU A 40 -19.16 1.20 -13.84
C GLU A 40 -19.15 2.46 -14.69
N SER A 41 -19.58 3.61 -14.14
CA SER A 41 -19.56 4.91 -14.79
C SER A 41 -19.29 6.05 -13.79
N ASP A 42 -19.26 7.29 -14.28
CA ASP A 42 -19.13 8.49 -13.46
C ASP A 42 -20.47 9.04 -12.96
N ASP A 43 -21.56 8.36 -13.23
CA ASP A 43 -22.87 8.76 -12.73
C ASP A 43 -22.94 8.71 -11.21
N THR A 44 -23.66 9.66 -10.61
CA THR A 44 -23.75 9.80 -9.16
C THR A 44 -24.23 8.50 -8.47
N ALA A 45 -25.16 7.77 -9.09
CA ALA A 45 -25.66 6.51 -8.55
C ALA A 45 -24.56 5.45 -8.51
N ASP A 46 -23.78 5.27 -9.58
CA ASP A 46 -22.69 4.32 -9.67
C ASP A 46 -21.55 4.68 -8.72
N GLN A 47 -21.28 5.97 -8.51
CA GLN A 47 -20.31 6.43 -7.54
C GLN A 47 -20.75 6.14 -6.10
N MET A 48 -22.03 6.25 -5.75
CA MET A 48 -22.57 5.89 -4.45
C MET A 48 -22.49 4.37 -4.22
N ILE A 49 -22.81 3.57 -5.23
CA ILE A 49 -22.66 2.11 -5.20
C ILE A 49 -21.20 1.72 -4.97
N ASN A 50 -20.27 2.37 -5.68
CA ASN A 50 -18.83 2.14 -5.53
C ASN A 50 -18.34 2.42 -4.10
N LEU A 51 -18.79 3.53 -3.49
CA LEU A 51 -18.45 3.86 -2.10
C LEU A 51 -18.99 2.82 -1.12
N SER A 52 -20.24 2.39 -1.29
CA SER A 52 -20.86 1.39 -0.44
C SER A 52 -20.14 0.03 -0.59
N LEU A 53 -19.86 -0.38 -1.82
CA LEU A 53 -19.10 -1.61 -2.10
C LEU A 53 -17.70 -1.56 -1.48
N ARG A 54 -17.00 -0.43 -1.59
CA ARG A 54 -15.68 -0.23 -0.96
C ARG A 54 -15.72 -0.53 0.53
N ASP A 55 -16.71 0.02 1.23
CA ASP A 55 -16.82 -0.12 2.69
C ASP A 55 -17.14 -1.56 3.09
N GLU A 56 -18.04 -2.24 2.39
CA GLU A 56 -18.37 -3.63 2.60
C GLU A 56 -17.19 -4.57 2.31
N ILE A 57 -16.52 -4.38 1.17
CA ILE A 57 -15.33 -5.16 0.78
C ILE A 57 -14.20 -4.97 1.77
N THR A 58 -13.92 -3.73 2.17
CA THR A 58 -12.87 -3.44 3.17
C THR A 58 -13.18 -4.14 4.49
N GLY A 59 -14.44 -4.12 4.94
CA GLY A 59 -14.89 -4.84 6.13
C GLY A 59 -14.77 -6.36 6.01
N TYR A 60 -15.12 -6.92 4.85
CA TYR A 60 -15.01 -8.35 4.58
C TYR A 60 -13.57 -8.82 4.58
N ILE A 61 -12.70 -8.15 3.81
CA ILE A 61 -11.25 -8.45 3.72
C ILE A 61 -10.56 -8.31 5.07
N SER A 62 -10.94 -7.29 5.85
CA SER A 62 -10.41 -7.08 7.20
C SER A 62 -10.68 -8.30 8.12
N ARG A 63 -11.86 -8.87 8.08
CA ARG A 63 -12.18 -10.09 8.82
C ARG A 63 -11.44 -11.31 8.26
N LEU A 64 -11.40 -11.45 6.93
CA LEU A 64 -10.76 -12.57 6.25
C LEU A 64 -9.25 -12.64 6.57
N SER A 65 -8.58 -11.49 6.63
CA SER A 65 -7.13 -11.38 6.88
C SER A 65 -6.78 -10.97 8.32
N GLU A 66 -7.70 -11.12 9.27
CA GLU A 66 -7.53 -10.69 10.66
C GLU A 66 -6.29 -11.31 11.33
N ASN A 67 -6.01 -12.57 11.03
CA ASN A 67 -4.90 -13.32 11.61
C ASN A 67 -3.60 -13.25 10.77
N ALA A 68 -3.58 -12.48 9.68
CA ALA A 68 -2.39 -12.32 8.87
C ALA A 68 -1.30 -11.56 9.65
N LYS A 69 -0.09 -12.12 9.68
CA LYS A 69 1.06 -11.57 10.42
C LYS A 69 1.85 -10.53 9.63
N ASN A 70 1.68 -10.53 8.31
CA ASN A 70 2.36 -9.62 7.39
C ASN A 70 1.56 -9.51 6.08
N ALA A 71 1.94 -8.56 5.22
CA ALA A 71 1.28 -8.29 3.95
C ALA A 71 1.33 -9.49 2.98
N GLY A 72 2.42 -10.26 2.99
CA GLY A 72 2.54 -11.45 2.15
C GLY A 72 1.52 -12.52 2.52
N GLU A 73 1.28 -12.74 3.82
CA GLU A 73 0.26 -13.66 4.31
C GLU A 73 -1.15 -13.13 4.02
N ALA A 74 -1.39 -11.84 4.21
CA ALA A 74 -2.65 -11.20 3.85
C ALA A 74 -2.93 -11.34 2.34
N ALA A 75 -1.94 -11.07 1.49
CA ALA A 75 -2.04 -11.22 0.04
C ALA A 75 -2.35 -12.68 -0.36
N ARG A 76 -1.70 -13.66 0.27
CA ARG A 76 -1.97 -15.08 0.04
C ARG A 76 -3.42 -15.43 0.39
N ILE A 77 -3.88 -15.03 1.58
CA ILE A 77 -5.26 -15.29 2.03
C ILE A 77 -6.26 -14.65 1.06
N ILE A 78 -6.04 -13.40 0.66
CA ILE A 78 -6.89 -12.70 -0.32
C ILE A 78 -6.87 -13.43 -1.65
N GLY A 79 -5.69 -13.85 -2.14
CA GLY A 79 -5.53 -14.56 -3.40
C GLY A 79 -6.24 -15.92 -3.46
N GLU A 80 -6.21 -16.66 -2.35
CA GLU A 80 -6.92 -17.96 -2.22
C GLU A 80 -8.44 -17.81 -2.19
N ASN A 81 -8.95 -16.61 -1.87
CA ASN A 81 -10.39 -16.34 -1.70
C ASN A 81 -10.95 -15.38 -2.77
N VAL A 82 -10.25 -15.15 -3.89
CA VAL A 82 -10.69 -14.21 -4.95
C VAL A 82 -12.09 -14.49 -5.45
N ASP A 83 -12.44 -15.76 -5.67
CA ASP A 83 -13.78 -16.17 -6.13
C ASP A 83 -14.87 -15.91 -5.10
N GLU A 84 -14.57 -16.09 -3.81
CA GLU A 84 -15.51 -15.78 -2.73
C GLU A 84 -15.69 -14.27 -2.57
N ILE A 85 -14.60 -13.51 -2.68
CA ILE A 85 -14.63 -12.04 -2.67
C ILE A 85 -15.49 -11.53 -3.83
N ARG A 86 -15.35 -12.12 -5.03
CA ARG A 86 -16.14 -11.76 -6.20
C ARG A 86 -17.64 -12.03 -5.95
N LYS A 87 -17.99 -13.21 -5.43
CA LYS A 87 -19.39 -13.52 -5.09
C LYS A 87 -19.96 -12.54 -4.07
N PHE A 88 -19.19 -12.26 -3.01
CA PHE A 88 -19.59 -11.29 -2.00
C PHE A 88 -19.80 -9.89 -2.62
N ALA A 89 -18.91 -9.44 -3.50
CA ALA A 89 -19.05 -8.18 -4.19
C ALA A 89 -20.32 -8.12 -5.07
N ASP A 90 -20.59 -9.19 -5.83
CA ASP A 90 -21.81 -9.32 -6.65
C ASP A 90 -23.09 -9.30 -5.79
N ASP A 91 -23.07 -9.96 -4.63
CA ASP A 91 -24.19 -9.96 -3.69
C ASP A 91 -24.44 -8.57 -3.09
N VAL A 92 -23.37 -7.83 -2.76
CA VAL A 92 -23.48 -6.44 -2.30
C VAL A 92 -24.10 -5.56 -3.38
N LEU A 93 -23.64 -5.67 -4.65
CA LEU A 93 -24.21 -4.92 -5.76
C LEU A 93 -25.69 -5.22 -5.95
N ALA A 94 -26.11 -6.48 -5.92
CA ALA A 94 -27.50 -6.88 -6.03
C ALA A 94 -28.35 -6.27 -4.90
N ASN A 95 -27.85 -6.26 -3.65
CA ASN A 95 -28.53 -5.64 -2.51
C ASN A 95 -28.65 -4.12 -2.64
N LEU A 96 -27.74 -3.48 -3.38
CA LEU A 96 -27.79 -2.05 -3.70
C LEU A 96 -28.64 -1.73 -4.95
N GLY A 97 -29.27 -2.77 -5.55
CA GLY A 97 -30.14 -2.63 -6.71
C GLY A 97 -29.39 -2.52 -8.04
N SER A 98 -28.13 -2.95 -8.10
CA SER A 98 -27.33 -2.99 -9.34
C SER A 98 -27.27 -4.42 -9.89
N ASP A 99 -27.54 -4.57 -11.19
CA ASP A 99 -27.38 -5.83 -11.92
C ASP A 99 -25.95 -6.05 -12.45
N ALA A 100 -25.04 -5.07 -12.23
CA ALA A 100 -23.66 -5.14 -12.66
C ALA A 100 -22.94 -6.33 -12.00
N LYS A 101 -21.97 -6.91 -12.71
CA LYS A 101 -21.12 -7.98 -12.22
C LYS A 101 -19.70 -7.48 -12.00
N THR A 102 -18.99 -8.14 -11.11
CA THR A 102 -17.62 -7.76 -10.80
C THR A 102 -16.60 -8.70 -11.42
N GLU A 103 -15.47 -8.12 -11.85
CA GLU A 103 -14.23 -8.84 -12.12
C GLU A 103 -13.26 -8.55 -10.98
N VAL A 104 -12.77 -9.59 -10.30
CA VAL A 104 -11.86 -9.45 -9.15
C VAL A 104 -10.56 -10.14 -9.46
N VAL A 105 -9.45 -9.41 -9.33
CA VAL A 105 -8.09 -9.91 -9.61
C VAL A 105 -7.11 -9.40 -8.57
N LEU A 106 -6.27 -10.30 -8.04
CA LEU A 106 -5.10 -9.91 -7.25
C LEU A 106 -3.87 -9.87 -8.16
N SER A 107 -3.23 -8.72 -8.28
CA SER A 107 -2.09 -8.50 -9.18
C SER A 107 -1.13 -7.46 -8.64
N SER A 108 0.03 -7.33 -9.27
CA SER A 108 0.93 -6.20 -9.04
C SER A 108 0.49 -5.02 -9.90
N GLU A 109 0.30 -3.85 -9.28
CA GLU A 109 -0.17 -2.65 -9.94
C GLU A 109 0.63 -1.42 -9.52
N TYR A 110 0.95 -0.54 -10.49
CA TYR A 110 1.62 0.71 -10.21
C TYR A 110 0.64 1.77 -9.71
N TYR A 111 0.99 2.40 -8.60
CA TYR A 111 0.24 3.51 -8.01
C TYR A 111 1.07 4.78 -8.00
N PRO A 112 0.49 5.93 -8.37
CA PRO A 112 1.12 7.23 -8.13
C PRO A 112 1.19 7.51 -6.63
N SER A 113 2.05 8.43 -6.22
CA SER A 113 2.09 8.89 -4.82
C SER A 113 0.74 9.52 -4.45
N LYS A 114 0.22 9.13 -3.30
CA LYS A 114 -1.06 9.65 -2.79
C LYS A 114 -0.98 9.92 -1.29
N ASN A 115 -1.50 11.09 -0.90
CA ASN A 115 -1.75 11.39 0.50
C ASN A 115 -3.18 10.95 0.80
N ALA A 116 -3.36 9.98 1.71
CA ALA A 116 -4.65 9.51 2.16
C ALA A 116 -4.77 9.82 3.65
N GLU A 117 -5.66 10.74 4.00
CA GLU A 117 -5.89 11.21 5.37
C GLU A 117 -4.59 11.57 6.11
N ASN A 118 -4.05 10.64 6.91
CA ASN A 118 -2.84 10.84 7.71
C ASN A 118 -1.65 10.01 7.20
N ILE A 119 -1.74 9.41 6.00
CA ILE A 119 -0.71 8.53 5.46
C ILE A 119 -0.30 8.98 4.07
N ARG A 120 1.01 9.09 3.87
CA ARG A 120 1.61 9.31 2.57
C ARG A 120 2.14 8.01 1.99
N LEU A 121 1.46 7.52 0.96
CA LEU A 121 1.90 6.33 0.23
C LEU A 121 2.79 6.76 -0.95
N PRO A 122 4.05 6.31 -1.01
CA PRO A 122 4.94 6.65 -2.12
C PRO A 122 4.46 6.01 -3.43
N ALA A 123 4.85 6.61 -4.55
CA ALA A 123 4.61 6.03 -5.87
C ALA A 123 5.42 4.74 -6.03
N GLY A 124 4.79 3.70 -6.56
CA GLY A 124 5.45 2.41 -6.76
C GLY A 124 4.50 1.28 -7.10
N THR A 125 5.06 0.09 -7.23
CA THR A 125 4.29 -1.12 -7.54
C THR A 125 3.94 -1.86 -6.27
N TYR A 126 2.64 -2.09 -6.05
CA TYR A 126 2.08 -2.75 -4.89
C TYR A 126 1.32 -4.00 -5.28
N THR A 127 1.20 -4.95 -4.36
CA THR A 127 0.17 -5.99 -4.45
C THR A 127 -1.19 -5.33 -4.29
N SER A 128 -2.09 -5.56 -5.25
CA SER A 128 -3.38 -4.89 -5.35
C SER A 128 -4.51 -5.88 -5.63
N LEU A 129 -5.57 -5.82 -4.83
CA LEU A 129 -6.86 -6.41 -5.18
C LEU A 129 -7.60 -5.39 -6.04
N LYS A 130 -7.78 -5.71 -7.33
CA LYS A 130 -8.54 -4.90 -8.27
C LYS A 130 -9.95 -5.47 -8.42
N ILE A 131 -10.94 -4.59 -8.29
CA ILE A 131 -12.36 -4.91 -8.50
C ILE A 131 -12.89 -3.96 -9.57
N LYS A 132 -13.34 -4.51 -10.67
CA LYS A 132 -14.01 -3.77 -11.74
C LYS A 132 -15.51 -4.03 -11.67
N ILE A 133 -16.31 -2.97 -11.72
CA ILE A 133 -17.78 -3.05 -11.71
C ILE A 133 -18.27 -2.83 -13.14
N GLY A 134 -19.03 -3.78 -13.66
CA GLY A 134 -19.62 -3.66 -14.99
C GLY A 134 -18.60 -3.34 -16.07
N LYS A 135 -18.78 -2.22 -16.78
CA LYS A 135 -17.86 -1.76 -17.85
C LYS A 135 -16.55 -1.16 -17.34
N ALA A 136 -16.47 -0.81 -16.06
CA ALA A 136 -15.29 -0.22 -15.42
C ALA A 136 -14.78 1.06 -16.13
N GLU A 137 -15.69 1.95 -16.53
CA GLU A 137 -15.40 3.21 -17.23
C GLU A 137 -15.43 4.44 -16.30
N GLY A 138 -15.81 4.25 -15.03
CA GLY A 138 -15.93 5.32 -14.04
C GLY A 138 -14.69 5.59 -13.23
N HIS A 139 -14.84 6.46 -12.21
CA HIS A 139 -13.75 6.87 -11.32
C HIS A 139 -13.11 5.71 -10.55
N ASN A 140 -11.80 5.83 -10.36
CA ASN A 140 -10.98 4.88 -9.62
C ASN A 140 -10.97 5.24 -8.13
N TRP A 141 -11.26 4.27 -7.28
CA TRP A 141 -11.09 4.37 -5.84
C TRP A 141 -9.94 3.49 -5.37
N TRP A 142 -9.06 4.08 -4.59
CA TRP A 142 -7.86 3.42 -4.06
C TRP A 142 -7.83 3.49 -2.55
N CYS A 143 -7.62 2.33 -1.91
CA CYS A 143 -7.55 2.18 -0.47
C CYS A 143 -6.35 1.28 -0.08
N VAL A 144 -6.16 1.09 1.22
CA VAL A 144 -5.20 0.14 1.79
C VAL A 144 -5.99 -0.97 2.48
N LEU A 145 -5.72 -2.22 2.11
CA LEU A 145 -6.31 -3.41 2.74
C LEU A 145 -5.47 -3.93 3.90
N TYR A 146 -4.15 -3.87 3.73
CA TYR A 146 -3.20 -4.25 4.76
C TYR A 146 -2.02 -3.26 4.76
N PRO A 147 -1.57 -2.77 5.91
CA PRO A 147 -2.16 -2.96 7.24
C PRO A 147 -3.56 -2.34 7.37
N GLN A 148 -4.34 -2.85 8.33
CA GLN A 148 -5.69 -2.34 8.58
C GLN A 148 -5.63 -1.00 9.31
N LEU A 149 -5.76 0.09 8.57
CA LEU A 149 -5.56 1.46 9.07
C LEU A 149 -6.85 2.11 9.63
N SER A 150 -8.00 1.49 9.43
CA SER A 150 -9.28 2.19 9.53
C SER A 150 -10.25 1.71 10.61
N LYS A 151 -9.85 0.86 11.56
CA LYS A 151 -10.82 0.42 12.59
C LYS A 151 -10.18 0.32 13.97
N GLY A 152 -10.54 1.27 14.83
CA GLY A 152 -10.33 1.19 16.26
C GLY A 152 -9.82 2.50 16.88
N THR A 153 -9.82 2.55 18.19
CA THR A 153 -9.26 3.60 19.04
C THR A 153 -7.72 3.67 18.99
N ALA A 154 -7.07 2.80 18.20
CA ALA A 154 -5.63 2.83 17.97
C ALA A 154 -5.29 3.93 16.95
N THR A 155 -4.19 4.64 17.20
CA THR A 155 -3.65 5.58 16.22
C THR A 155 -3.13 4.84 15.00
N VAL A 156 -2.98 5.55 13.87
CA VAL A 156 -2.38 4.99 12.65
C VAL A 156 -0.98 4.42 12.96
N ASP A 157 -0.21 5.11 13.81
CA ASP A 157 1.11 4.67 14.24
C ASP A 157 1.06 3.32 14.97
N ASP A 158 0.10 3.12 15.90
CA ASP A 158 -0.07 1.85 16.60
C ASP A 158 -0.42 0.69 15.66
N ALA A 159 -1.26 0.94 14.65
CA ALA A 159 -1.60 -0.05 13.63
C ALA A 159 -0.38 -0.43 12.80
N LEU A 160 0.44 0.54 12.40
CA LEU A 160 1.67 0.32 11.64
C LEU A 160 2.73 -0.42 12.47
N ILE A 161 2.93 -0.06 13.75
CA ILE A 161 3.84 -0.77 14.66
C ILE A 161 3.43 -2.23 14.81
N LYS A 162 2.15 -2.50 15.04
CA LYS A 162 1.61 -3.86 15.23
C LYS A 162 1.82 -4.76 14.01
N THR A 163 1.86 -4.19 12.83
CA THR A 163 2.07 -4.90 11.57
C THR A 163 3.53 -4.98 11.13
N GLY A 164 4.47 -4.53 11.99
CA GLY A 164 5.90 -4.72 11.79
C GLY A 164 6.62 -3.60 11.04
N PHE A 165 5.95 -2.46 10.81
CA PHE A 165 6.63 -1.30 10.24
C PHE A 165 7.65 -0.72 11.22
N SER A 166 8.84 -0.38 10.72
CA SER A 166 9.86 0.28 11.52
C SER A 166 9.49 1.73 11.81
N SER A 167 10.06 2.30 12.90
CA SER A 167 9.83 3.70 13.24
C SER A 167 10.17 4.66 12.10
N ASP A 168 11.21 4.36 11.31
CA ASP A 168 11.62 5.17 10.17
C ASP A 168 10.58 5.08 9.03
N GLN A 169 9.97 3.92 8.81
CA GLN A 169 8.88 3.73 7.84
C GLN A 169 7.61 4.45 8.29
N ILE A 170 7.29 4.41 9.58
CA ILE A 170 6.14 5.10 10.16
C ILE A 170 6.31 6.61 10.03
N GLU A 171 7.49 7.16 10.38
CA GLU A 171 7.80 8.58 10.21
C GLU A 171 7.68 9.02 8.74
N LEU A 172 8.07 8.16 7.79
CA LEU A 172 7.95 8.45 6.36
C LEU A 172 6.49 8.46 5.89
N LEU A 173 5.65 7.58 6.45
CA LEU A 173 4.24 7.44 6.08
C LEU A 173 3.35 8.49 6.75
N THR A 174 3.65 8.86 8.00
CA THR A 174 2.81 9.75 8.83
C THR A 174 3.42 11.13 9.04
N GLY A 175 4.70 11.32 8.67
CA GLY A 175 5.44 12.57 8.92
C GLY A 175 4.88 13.77 8.16
N ASN A 176 4.59 14.84 8.90
CA ASN A 176 4.24 16.16 8.37
C ASN A 176 5.43 16.74 7.61
N ASP A 177 5.33 16.90 6.31
CA ASP A 177 6.05 17.76 5.32
C ASP A 177 7.52 18.20 5.57
N LYS A 178 8.18 17.73 6.62
CA LYS A 178 9.59 17.96 6.85
C LYS A 178 10.37 16.67 6.65
N VAL A 179 10.69 16.38 5.39
CA VAL A 179 11.66 15.34 5.06
C VAL A 179 13.01 15.74 5.69
N LYS A 180 13.24 15.28 6.90
CA LYS A 180 14.56 15.31 7.50
C LYS A 180 15.36 14.17 6.90
N TYR A 181 16.18 14.47 5.90
CA TYR A 181 17.20 13.54 5.44
C TYR A 181 18.14 13.22 6.61
N LYS A 182 17.93 12.10 7.30
CA LYS A 182 18.94 11.53 8.20
C LYS A 182 19.95 10.76 7.33
N LEU A 183 21.10 11.38 7.07
CA LEU A 183 22.26 10.66 6.54
C LEU A 183 22.71 9.63 7.59
N ARG A 184 22.28 8.38 7.43
CA ARG A 184 22.79 7.23 8.19
C ARG A 184 23.92 6.61 7.39
N PHE A 185 25.15 6.76 7.88
CA PHE A 185 26.28 6.03 7.35
C PHE A 185 26.22 4.59 7.91
N LYS A 186 25.70 3.67 7.10
CA LYS A 186 25.59 2.25 7.44
C LYS A 186 26.93 1.61 7.82
N ILE A 187 28.05 2.22 7.41
CA ILE A 187 29.41 1.83 7.77
C ILE A 187 29.65 1.95 9.29
N LEU A 188 29.03 2.89 9.99
CA LEU A 188 29.19 3.05 11.44
C LEU A 188 28.42 1.99 12.26
N GLU A 189 27.43 1.32 11.69
CA GLU A 189 26.70 0.21 12.34
C GLU A 189 27.47 -1.12 12.28
N ILE A 190 28.53 -1.21 11.45
CA ILE A 190 29.36 -2.43 11.31
C ILE A 190 30.49 -2.44 12.35
N PHE A 191 30.84 -1.28 12.94
CA PHE A 191 31.95 -1.09 13.86
C PHE A 191 31.52 -0.62 15.26
N GLY A 192 30.20 -0.62 15.57
CA GLY A 192 29.66 -0.25 16.88
C GLY A 192 29.11 -1.42 17.68
#